data_1d5bffbc9f4e7658a1dd98abb37136ee
#
_entry.id   1d5bffbc9f4e7658a1dd98abb37136ee
#
_cell.length_a   1.000
_cell.length_b   1.000
_cell.length_c   1.000
_cell.angle_alpha   90.00
_cell.angle_beta   90.00
_cell.angle_gamma   90.00
#
_symmetry.space_group_name_H-M   'P 1'
#
loop_
_entity.id
_entity.type
_entity.pdbx_description
1 polymer ?
#
loop_
_entity_poly.entity_id
_entity_poly.type
_entity_poly.pdbx_seq_one_letter_code
_entity_poly.pdbx_strand_id
1 'polypeptide(L)'
;GVVEAIFEEWPELRATSHRAVVLCGPGNNGGDGFVVARLLKEWGWEVEVFLYGDPEKLPPDARANYERWRGIGEVRQIDDKTKRSFIWMLHDEDHPNVWIDALFGTGLSRPISIELAEWLRSIEVSFNELVYEQPGKVVAVDLPTGIDGDSGRLLFEPPPLERAHVFTKNAPPEWRLTRGPSFKPLRCDLTVSFHSPKFGHFMAHSPLFCRKVVVKGLGLRPVGWTPQGAAVVGGLEMSHLGWRRLRLDKDNIQHETPHKYTHGHALILSGPPGKGGAA
;
A
#
# COMPACT_ATOMS: atom_id res chain seq x y z
N GLY A 1 -2.24 -16.80 -2.58
CA GLY A 1 -2.45 -15.35 -2.78
C GLY A 1 -1.25 -14.52 -2.33
N VAL A 2 -1.39 -13.73 -1.23
CA VAL A 2 -0.33 -12.77 -0.81
C VAL A 2 0.98 -13.50 -0.47
N VAL A 3 0.97 -14.54 0.36
CA VAL A 3 2.17 -15.28 0.76
C VAL A 3 2.87 -15.92 -0.44
N GLU A 4 2.12 -16.45 -1.40
CA GLU A 4 2.69 -16.95 -2.66
C GLU A 4 3.39 -15.84 -3.44
N ALA A 5 2.76 -14.66 -3.55
CA ALA A 5 3.34 -13.51 -4.25
C ALA A 5 4.64 -13.04 -3.58
N ILE A 6 4.71 -13.08 -2.24
CA ILE A 6 5.93 -12.79 -1.48
C ILE A 6 7.03 -13.78 -1.86
N PHE A 7 6.75 -15.07 -1.86
CA PHE A 7 7.74 -16.11 -2.18
C PHE A 7 8.10 -16.18 -3.67
N GLU A 8 7.22 -15.72 -4.56
CA GLU A 8 7.53 -15.55 -5.98
C GLU A 8 8.45 -14.36 -6.22
N GLU A 9 8.28 -13.29 -5.45
CA GLU A 9 9.10 -12.08 -5.57
C GLU A 9 10.47 -12.22 -4.90
N TRP A 10 10.49 -12.88 -3.74
CA TRP A 10 11.70 -13.11 -2.93
C TRP A 10 11.77 -14.60 -2.55
N PRO A 11 12.28 -15.45 -3.45
CA PRO A 11 12.34 -16.91 -3.22
C PRO A 11 13.17 -17.31 -1.99
N GLU A 12 14.15 -16.47 -1.61
CA GLU A 12 14.97 -16.65 -0.42
C GLU A 12 14.16 -16.65 0.87
N LEU A 13 13.07 -15.88 0.91
CA LEU A 13 12.19 -15.83 2.07
C LEU A 13 11.38 -17.10 2.32
N ARG A 14 11.36 -18.01 1.36
CA ARG A 14 10.72 -19.32 1.50
C ARG A 14 11.62 -20.34 2.19
N ALA A 15 12.93 -20.14 2.15
CA ALA A 15 13.91 -21.16 2.53
C ALA A 15 14.11 -21.30 4.04
N THR A 16 13.86 -20.21 4.80
CA THR A 16 14.10 -20.16 6.24
C THR A 16 12.97 -19.43 6.97
N SER A 17 13.00 -19.51 8.30
CA SER A 17 12.14 -18.68 9.16
C SER A 17 12.58 -17.23 9.12
N HIS A 18 11.61 -16.32 9.14
CA HIS A 18 11.81 -14.89 9.13
C HIS A 18 10.86 -14.21 10.13
N ARG A 19 11.03 -12.91 10.31
CA ARG A 19 10.16 -12.09 11.14
C ARG A 19 9.28 -11.19 10.29
N ALA A 20 7.96 -11.16 10.57
CA ALA A 20 7.00 -10.32 9.87
C ALA A 20 6.15 -9.52 10.83
N VAL A 21 5.82 -8.30 10.43
CA VAL A 21 4.81 -7.46 11.07
C VAL A 21 3.63 -7.28 10.12
N VAL A 22 2.43 -7.53 10.63
CA VAL A 22 1.19 -7.39 9.87
C VAL A 22 0.32 -6.31 10.51
N LEU A 23 0.01 -5.27 9.72
CA LEU A 23 -0.85 -4.17 10.11
C LEU A 23 -2.25 -4.44 9.58
N CYS A 24 -3.18 -4.79 10.44
CA CYS A 24 -4.55 -5.11 10.08
C CYS A 24 -5.49 -3.93 10.32
N GLY A 25 -6.36 -3.63 9.35
CA GLY A 25 -7.40 -2.61 9.47
C GLY A 25 -8.74 -3.15 9.98
N PRO A 26 -9.71 -2.24 10.16
CA PRO A 26 -11.03 -2.57 10.71
C PRO A 26 -11.98 -3.21 9.71
N GLY A 27 -11.55 -3.45 8.46
CA GLY A 27 -12.36 -4.00 7.38
C GLY A 27 -11.87 -5.36 6.90
N ASN A 28 -12.39 -5.81 5.75
CA ASN A 28 -12.03 -7.09 5.14
C ASN A 28 -10.55 -7.16 4.73
N ASN A 29 -9.93 -6.03 4.37
CA ASN A 29 -8.51 -5.97 4.10
C ASN A 29 -7.68 -6.40 5.32
N GLY A 30 -8.07 -5.95 6.52
CA GLY A 30 -7.51 -6.44 7.79
C GLY A 30 -7.77 -7.93 8.01
N GLY A 31 -8.94 -8.43 7.57
CA GLY A 31 -9.28 -9.85 7.55
C GLY A 31 -8.27 -10.67 6.73
N ASP A 32 -7.90 -10.18 5.55
CA ASP A 32 -6.86 -10.78 4.70
C ASP A 32 -5.48 -10.72 5.38
N GLY A 33 -5.19 -9.63 6.10
CA GLY A 33 -3.98 -9.50 6.93
C GLY A 33 -3.86 -10.62 7.97
N PHE A 34 -4.94 -10.96 8.69
CA PHE A 34 -4.95 -12.08 9.64
C PHE A 34 -4.71 -13.42 8.94
N VAL A 35 -5.23 -13.60 7.71
CA VAL A 35 -4.94 -14.80 6.92
C VAL A 35 -3.46 -14.88 6.55
N VAL A 36 -2.87 -13.76 6.10
CA VAL A 36 -1.44 -13.69 5.79
C VAL A 36 -0.60 -14.01 7.03
N ALA A 37 -0.93 -13.41 8.18
CA ALA A 37 -0.24 -13.65 9.44
C ALA A 37 -0.26 -15.14 9.82
N ARG A 38 -1.44 -15.77 9.74
CA ARG A 38 -1.59 -17.20 10.03
C ARG A 38 -0.76 -18.08 9.10
N LEU A 39 -0.81 -17.82 7.80
CA LEU A 39 -0.05 -18.58 6.82
C LEU A 39 1.46 -18.41 7.00
N LEU A 40 1.97 -17.22 7.29
CA LEU A 40 3.39 -17.01 7.60
C LEU A 40 3.79 -17.76 8.88
N LYS A 41 2.93 -17.76 9.90
CA LYS A 41 3.14 -18.52 11.14
C LYS A 41 3.20 -20.02 10.88
N GLU A 42 2.35 -20.57 9.99
CA GLU A 42 2.37 -21.97 9.55
C GLU A 42 3.68 -22.31 8.81
N TRP A 43 4.32 -21.33 8.13
CA TRP A 43 5.66 -21.45 7.56
C TRP A 43 6.80 -21.35 8.58
N GLY A 44 6.48 -21.23 9.88
CA GLY A 44 7.45 -21.16 10.97
C GLY A 44 8.02 -19.76 11.20
N TRP A 45 7.43 -18.71 10.62
CA TRP A 45 7.88 -17.34 10.86
C TRP A 45 7.46 -16.82 12.23
N GLU A 46 8.22 -15.87 12.76
CA GLU A 46 7.78 -15.00 13.85
C GLU A 46 6.89 -13.91 13.30
N VAL A 47 5.66 -13.84 13.81
CA VAL A 47 4.67 -12.90 13.28
C VAL A 47 4.06 -12.08 14.41
N GLU A 48 4.17 -10.77 14.29
CA GLU A 48 3.51 -9.79 15.15
C GLU A 48 2.36 -9.13 14.40
N VAL A 49 1.19 -9.04 15.04
CA VAL A 49 0.00 -8.47 14.42
C VAL A 49 -0.47 -7.26 15.21
N PHE A 50 -0.68 -6.16 14.49
CA PHE A 50 -1.24 -4.92 15.00
C PHE A 50 -2.59 -4.66 14.35
N LEU A 51 -3.60 -4.33 15.16
CA LEU A 51 -4.95 -4.00 14.70
C LEU A 51 -5.23 -2.51 14.91
N TYR A 52 -5.67 -1.85 13.86
CA TYR A 52 -6.28 -0.53 13.92
C TYR A 52 -7.79 -0.65 14.02
N GLY A 53 -8.38 -0.06 15.06
CA GLY A 53 -9.80 -0.06 15.29
C GLY A 53 -10.28 -1.06 16.35
N ASP A 54 -11.58 -1.15 16.48
CA ASP A 54 -12.25 -1.96 17.52
C ASP A 54 -12.48 -3.38 16.99
N PRO A 55 -11.93 -4.42 17.64
CA PRO A 55 -12.14 -5.79 17.20
C PRO A 55 -13.61 -6.23 17.25
N GLU A 56 -14.43 -5.61 18.11
CA GLU A 56 -15.87 -5.93 18.20
C GLU A 56 -16.67 -5.41 17.00
N LYS A 57 -16.10 -4.49 16.21
CA LYS A 57 -16.74 -3.91 15.03
C LYS A 57 -16.25 -4.50 13.71
N LEU A 58 -15.42 -5.53 13.75
CA LEU A 58 -14.95 -6.20 12.56
C LEU A 58 -16.11 -6.83 11.78
N PRO A 59 -16.11 -6.73 10.42
CA PRO A 59 -17.04 -7.48 9.58
C PRO A 59 -16.94 -8.98 9.84
N PRO A 60 -18.02 -9.76 9.58
CA PRO A 60 -18.07 -11.18 9.93
C PRO A 60 -16.87 -12.00 9.44
N ASP A 61 -16.44 -11.81 8.18
CA ASP A 61 -15.31 -12.54 7.60
C ASP A 61 -13.98 -12.13 8.24
N ALA A 62 -13.77 -10.83 8.45
CA ALA A 62 -12.59 -10.32 9.15
C ALA A 62 -12.55 -10.80 10.60
N ARG A 63 -13.72 -10.79 11.29
CA ARG A 63 -13.86 -11.30 12.66
C ARG A 63 -13.48 -12.77 12.75
N ALA A 64 -13.97 -13.60 11.82
CA ALA A 64 -13.65 -15.02 11.81
C ALA A 64 -12.13 -15.25 11.65
N ASN A 65 -11.45 -14.46 10.83
CA ASN A 65 -9.99 -14.56 10.66
C ASN A 65 -9.22 -14.00 11.86
N TYR A 66 -9.71 -12.93 12.48
CA TYR A 66 -9.18 -12.39 13.73
C TYR A 66 -9.23 -13.45 14.86
N GLU A 67 -10.37 -14.14 15.04
CA GLU A 67 -10.51 -15.17 16.07
C GLU A 67 -9.60 -16.38 15.81
N ARG A 68 -9.45 -16.78 14.54
CA ARG A 68 -8.50 -17.85 14.15
C ARG A 68 -7.07 -17.47 14.51
N TRP A 69 -6.68 -16.22 14.24
CA TRP A 69 -5.34 -15.73 14.59
C TRP A 69 -5.15 -15.69 16.11
N ARG A 70 -6.14 -15.19 16.87
CA ARG A 70 -6.08 -15.14 18.33
C ARG A 70 -5.88 -16.51 18.99
N GLY A 71 -6.24 -17.58 18.34
CA GLY A 71 -5.96 -18.93 18.80
C GLY A 71 -4.49 -19.33 18.74
N ILE A 72 -3.64 -18.60 18.03
CA ILE A 72 -2.23 -18.96 17.77
C ILE A 72 -1.24 -17.80 18.00
N GLY A 73 -1.72 -16.60 18.17
CA GLY A 73 -0.90 -15.40 18.36
C GLY A 73 -1.61 -14.26 19.06
N GLU A 74 -0.85 -13.26 19.47
CA GLU A 74 -1.38 -12.03 20.06
C GLU A 74 -1.78 -11.02 18.99
N VAL A 75 -2.72 -10.13 19.36
CA VAL A 75 -3.07 -8.94 18.58
C VAL A 75 -2.84 -7.72 19.46
N ARG A 76 -1.97 -6.83 19.02
CA ARG A 76 -1.73 -5.53 19.66
C ARG A 76 -2.56 -4.46 18.99
N GLN A 77 -2.99 -3.45 19.75
CA GLN A 77 -3.73 -2.32 19.18
C GLN A 77 -2.75 -1.28 18.59
N ILE A 78 -3.13 -0.66 17.49
CA ILE A 78 -2.46 0.53 16.99
C ILE A 78 -2.98 1.73 17.79
N ASP A 79 -2.23 2.14 18.79
CA ASP A 79 -2.50 3.27 19.65
C ASP A 79 -1.20 3.96 20.12
N ASP A 80 -1.30 5.04 20.86
CA ASP A 80 -0.14 5.78 21.36
C ASP A 80 0.72 4.96 22.34
N LYS A 81 0.14 3.97 23.02
CA LYS A 81 0.88 3.13 23.99
C LYS A 81 1.79 2.15 23.26
N THR A 82 1.29 1.58 22.17
CA THR A 82 2.04 0.63 21.36
C THR A 82 3.03 1.30 20.40
N LYS A 83 2.83 2.59 20.07
CA LYS A 83 3.70 3.35 19.17
C LYS A 83 5.16 3.33 19.63
N ARG A 84 5.43 3.49 20.91
CA ARG A 84 6.80 3.51 21.44
C ARG A 84 7.47 2.14 21.30
N SER A 85 6.80 1.08 21.71
CA SER A 85 7.33 -0.28 21.59
C SER A 85 7.54 -0.69 20.13
N PHE A 86 6.65 -0.21 19.26
CA PHE A 86 6.75 -0.40 17.82
C PHE A 86 8.00 0.28 17.23
N ILE A 87 8.29 1.54 17.60
CA ILE A 87 9.49 2.25 17.17
C ILE A 87 10.75 1.53 17.66
N TRP A 88 10.76 1.03 18.90
CA TRP A 88 11.89 0.25 19.41
C TRP A 88 12.15 -1.01 18.58
N MET A 89 11.09 -1.72 18.17
CA MET A 89 11.20 -2.91 17.32
C MET A 89 11.82 -2.60 15.94
N LEU A 90 11.59 -1.39 15.41
CA LEU A 90 12.20 -0.94 14.17
C LEU A 90 13.72 -0.74 14.28
N HIS A 91 14.21 -0.43 15.48
CA HIS A 91 15.62 -0.15 15.75
C HIS A 91 16.38 -1.35 16.37
N ASP A 92 15.71 -2.50 16.53
CA ASP A 92 16.31 -3.73 17.02
C ASP A 92 17.17 -4.38 15.93
N GLU A 93 18.25 -5.06 16.32
CA GLU A 93 19.10 -5.86 15.40
C GLU A 93 18.27 -6.95 14.69
N ASP A 94 17.25 -7.48 15.37
CA ASP A 94 16.29 -8.46 14.87
C ASP A 94 15.06 -7.81 14.21
N HIS A 95 15.22 -6.70 13.51
CA HIS A 95 14.10 -6.00 12.86
C HIS A 95 13.34 -6.91 11.88
N PRO A 96 12.04 -6.66 11.64
CA PRO A 96 11.23 -7.48 10.74
C PRO A 96 11.75 -7.48 9.30
N ASN A 97 11.81 -8.67 8.71
CA ASN A 97 12.22 -8.85 7.31
C ASN A 97 11.11 -8.40 6.33
N VAL A 98 9.84 -8.54 6.75
CA VAL A 98 8.67 -8.21 5.93
C VAL A 98 7.63 -7.45 6.74
N TRP A 99 7.11 -6.39 6.13
CA TRP A 99 6.02 -5.55 6.64
C TRP A 99 4.81 -5.72 5.74
N ILE A 100 3.67 -6.05 6.32
CA ILE A 100 2.43 -6.23 5.58
C ILE A 100 1.47 -5.09 5.92
N ASP A 101 1.20 -4.23 4.95
CA ASP A 101 0.15 -3.22 5.02
C ASP A 101 -1.19 -3.83 4.57
N ALA A 102 -2.00 -4.21 5.53
CA ALA A 102 -3.36 -4.70 5.35
C ALA A 102 -4.37 -3.81 6.10
N LEU A 103 -4.07 -2.51 6.26
CA LEU A 103 -4.97 -1.59 6.96
C LEU A 103 -6.19 -1.27 6.11
N PHE A 104 -6.00 -0.67 4.93
CA PHE A 104 -7.09 -0.28 4.04
C PHE A 104 -6.75 -0.63 2.60
N GLY A 105 -7.71 -1.24 1.90
CA GLY A 105 -7.67 -1.50 0.46
C GLY A 105 -8.68 -0.64 -0.29
N THR A 106 -9.26 -1.16 -1.37
CA THR A 106 -10.24 -0.48 -2.23
C THR A 106 -11.49 0.03 -1.51
N GLY A 107 -11.79 -0.45 -0.31
CA GLY A 107 -12.92 0.03 0.49
C GLY A 107 -12.69 1.38 1.18
N LEU A 108 -11.51 1.97 1.05
CA LEU A 108 -11.21 3.27 1.65
C LEU A 108 -11.90 4.39 0.87
N SER A 109 -12.95 4.97 1.44
CA SER A 109 -13.76 6.04 0.82
C SER A 109 -13.65 7.40 1.52
N ARG A 110 -12.90 7.46 2.62
CA ARG A 110 -12.70 8.67 3.41
C ARG A 110 -11.23 8.81 3.82
N PRO A 111 -10.76 10.02 4.08
CA PRO A 111 -9.40 10.22 4.57
C PRO A 111 -9.12 9.42 5.83
N ILE A 112 -7.93 8.88 5.95
CA ILE A 112 -7.44 8.28 7.20
C ILE A 112 -7.16 9.39 8.23
N SER A 113 -7.37 9.06 9.50
CA SER A 113 -7.20 10.00 10.58
C SER A 113 -5.75 10.46 10.75
N ILE A 114 -5.58 11.63 11.34
CA ILE A 114 -4.26 12.20 11.61
C ILE A 114 -3.45 11.28 12.50
N GLU A 115 -4.07 10.66 13.51
CA GLU A 115 -3.41 9.78 14.46
C GLU A 115 -2.80 8.56 13.75
N LEU A 116 -3.56 7.93 12.84
CA LEU A 116 -3.05 6.81 12.04
C LEU A 116 -1.98 7.28 11.06
N ALA A 117 -2.18 8.44 10.43
CA ALA A 117 -1.19 9.01 9.51
C ALA A 117 0.14 9.33 10.21
N GLU A 118 0.10 9.86 11.42
CA GLU A 118 1.29 10.09 12.26
C GLU A 118 1.96 8.78 12.68
N TRP A 119 1.17 7.73 12.93
CA TRP A 119 1.69 6.41 13.23
C TRP A 119 2.41 5.80 12.02
N LEU A 120 1.80 5.82 10.84
CA LEU A 120 2.43 5.36 9.58
C LEU A 120 3.68 6.15 9.24
N ARG A 121 3.67 7.46 9.47
CA ARG A 121 4.85 8.31 9.28
C ARG A 121 6.02 7.88 10.18
N SER A 122 5.75 7.43 11.39
CA SER A 122 6.81 6.94 12.28
C SER A 122 7.55 5.75 11.68
N ILE A 123 6.83 4.86 10.97
CA ILE A 123 7.42 3.73 10.22
C ILE A 123 8.28 4.26 9.08
N GLU A 124 7.73 5.16 8.26
CA GLU A 124 8.45 5.72 7.10
C GLU A 124 9.75 6.42 7.52
N VAL A 125 9.68 7.23 8.58
CA VAL A 125 10.87 7.93 9.12
C VAL A 125 11.91 6.92 9.59
N SER A 126 11.50 5.91 10.34
CA SER A 126 12.42 4.88 10.83
C SER A 126 13.08 4.10 9.68
N PHE A 127 12.35 3.77 8.61
CA PHE A 127 12.95 3.15 7.42
C PHE A 127 13.99 4.04 6.72
N ASN A 128 13.79 5.36 6.72
CA ASN A 128 14.71 6.31 6.11
C ASN A 128 15.92 6.62 6.99
N GLU A 129 15.77 6.54 8.32
CA GLU A 129 16.83 6.81 9.30
C GLU A 129 17.66 5.57 9.64
N LEU A 130 17.11 4.37 9.38
CA LEU A 130 17.86 3.13 9.59
C LEU A 130 19.02 3.04 8.61
N VAL A 131 20.22 3.17 9.16
CA VAL A 131 21.52 3.00 8.46
C VAL A 131 21.77 1.53 8.12
N TYR A 132 20.80 0.65 8.32
CA TYR A 132 20.96 -0.77 8.05
C TYR A 132 20.96 -1.04 6.55
N GLU A 133 21.91 -1.84 6.13
CA GLU A 133 22.17 -2.17 4.71
C GLU A 133 20.98 -2.86 4.00
N GLN A 134 19.98 -3.36 4.74
CA GLN A 134 18.79 -3.99 4.17
C GLN A 134 17.53 -3.65 4.98
N PRO A 135 16.80 -2.60 4.64
CA PRO A 135 15.48 -2.36 5.21
C PRO A 135 14.54 -3.53 4.85
N GLY A 136 13.63 -3.89 5.77
CA GLY A 136 12.63 -4.91 5.52
C GLY A 136 11.80 -4.64 4.28
N LYS A 137 11.26 -5.69 3.64
CA LYS A 137 10.37 -5.58 2.49
C LYS A 137 8.99 -5.10 2.92
N VAL A 138 8.39 -4.19 2.19
CA VAL A 138 7.03 -3.70 2.44
C VAL A 138 6.07 -4.23 1.40
N VAL A 139 5.01 -4.90 1.84
CA VAL A 139 3.99 -5.52 0.98
C VAL A 139 2.63 -4.94 1.33
N ALA A 140 1.92 -4.39 0.33
CA ALA A 140 0.54 -3.97 0.50
C ALA A 140 -0.43 -5.07 0.05
N VAL A 141 -1.47 -5.28 0.86
CA VAL A 141 -2.63 -6.10 0.52
C VAL A 141 -3.65 -5.20 -0.17
N ASP A 142 -3.97 -5.50 -1.42
CA ASP A 142 -4.85 -4.78 -2.33
C ASP A 142 -4.30 -3.41 -2.77
N LEU A 143 -4.11 -2.45 -1.86
CA LEU A 143 -3.58 -1.11 -2.10
C LEU A 143 -2.74 -0.64 -0.91
N PRO A 144 -1.69 0.16 -1.11
CA PRO A 144 -1.06 0.88 -0.01
C PRO A 144 -2.06 1.79 0.71
N THR A 145 -2.09 1.71 2.03
CA THR A 145 -3.03 2.46 2.86
C THR A 145 -2.96 3.97 2.61
N GLY A 146 -4.12 4.57 2.41
CA GLY A 146 -4.26 5.99 2.11
C GLY A 146 -4.33 6.33 0.62
N ILE A 147 -4.40 5.33 -0.26
CA ILE A 147 -4.61 5.51 -1.70
C ILE A 147 -6.07 5.20 -2.05
N ASP A 148 -6.69 6.08 -2.81
CA ASP A 148 -8.01 5.86 -3.41
C ASP A 148 -7.91 4.87 -4.58
N GLY A 149 -8.73 3.81 -4.54
CA GLY A 149 -8.66 2.71 -5.49
C GLY A 149 -9.04 3.06 -6.93
N ASP A 150 -9.81 4.11 -7.12
CA ASP A 150 -10.29 4.53 -8.43
C ASP A 150 -9.41 5.62 -9.04
N SER A 151 -8.99 6.59 -8.24
CA SER A 151 -8.31 7.80 -8.73
C SER A 151 -6.81 7.85 -8.42
N GLY A 152 -6.30 7.02 -7.51
CA GLY A 152 -4.93 7.07 -7.03
C GLY A 152 -4.59 8.30 -6.18
N ARG A 153 -5.59 9.06 -5.77
CA ARG A 153 -5.41 10.22 -4.89
C ARG A 153 -5.07 9.77 -3.48
N LEU A 154 -4.33 10.62 -2.78
CA LEU A 154 -4.03 10.40 -1.37
C LEU A 154 -5.21 10.82 -0.51
N LEU A 155 -5.67 9.91 0.36
CA LEU A 155 -6.77 10.09 1.29
C LEU A 155 -6.23 10.21 2.72
N PHE A 156 -5.73 11.41 3.05
CA PHE A 156 -5.27 11.76 4.39
C PHE A 156 -5.98 13.02 4.86
N GLU A 157 -6.35 13.05 6.14
CA GLU A 157 -6.85 14.28 6.75
C GLU A 157 -5.76 15.34 6.73
N PRO A 158 -6.08 16.59 6.37
CA PRO A 158 -5.12 17.66 6.47
C PRO A 158 -4.76 17.88 7.95
N PRO A 159 -3.47 18.11 8.26
CA PRO A 159 -3.07 18.42 9.63
C PRO A 159 -3.77 19.69 10.11
N PRO A 160 -4.12 19.79 11.42
CA PRO A 160 -4.65 21.00 11.99
C PRO A 160 -3.73 22.21 11.71
N LEU A 161 -4.31 23.35 11.39
CA LEU A 161 -3.56 24.59 11.10
C LEU A 161 -2.57 24.96 12.22
N GLU A 162 -2.91 24.65 13.46
CA GLU A 162 -2.07 24.87 14.64
C GLU A 162 -0.80 24.00 14.68
N ARG A 163 -0.82 22.83 14.02
CA ARG A 163 0.32 21.91 13.89
C ARG A 163 1.11 22.08 12.59
N ALA A 164 0.69 22.97 11.73
CA ALA A 164 1.48 23.34 10.55
C ALA A 164 2.74 24.09 11.01
N HIS A 165 3.74 23.36 11.45
CA HIS A 165 5.03 23.93 11.82
C HIS A 165 5.65 24.59 10.59
N VAL A 166 5.74 25.88 10.66
CA VAL A 166 6.44 26.70 9.70
C VAL A 166 7.92 26.39 9.81
N PHE A 167 8.44 25.55 8.94
CA PHE A 167 9.87 25.25 8.89
C PHE A 167 10.73 26.43 8.43
N THR A 168 10.11 27.53 7.98
CA THR A 168 10.84 28.75 7.62
C THR A 168 10.17 29.95 8.28
N LYS A 169 10.88 30.61 9.21
CA LYS A 169 10.44 31.86 9.85
C LYS A 169 10.11 32.99 8.84
N ASN A 170 10.58 32.86 7.60
CA ASN A 170 10.47 33.87 6.55
C ASN A 170 9.55 33.49 5.38
N ALA A 171 8.77 32.39 5.49
CA ALA A 171 7.82 32.03 4.44
C ALA A 171 6.63 33.01 4.41
N PRO A 172 6.17 33.45 3.21
CA PRO A 172 4.96 34.23 3.06
C PRO A 172 3.76 33.57 3.75
N PRO A 173 2.81 34.36 4.30
CA PRO A 173 1.65 33.81 5.03
C PRO A 173 0.87 32.75 4.25
N GLU A 174 0.67 32.94 2.96
CA GLU A 174 0.00 32.01 2.04
C GLU A 174 0.76 30.66 1.87
N TRP A 175 2.06 30.66 2.05
CA TRP A 175 2.90 29.44 1.99
C TRP A 175 2.96 28.71 3.32
N ARG A 176 2.62 29.39 4.41
CA ARG A 176 2.57 28.79 5.75
C ARG A 176 1.40 27.83 5.91
N LEU A 177 0.32 28.07 5.16
CA LEU A 177 -0.91 27.28 5.19
C LEU A 177 -0.83 26.00 4.35
N THR A 178 0.13 25.89 3.40
CA THR A 178 0.20 24.80 2.44
C THR A 178 1.26 23.75 2.75
N ARG A 179 2.10 23.95 3.77
CA ARG A 179 3.19 23.03 4.14
C ARG A 179 3.04 22.49 5.56
N GLY A 180 1.88 21.91 5.86
CA GLY A 180 1.79 20.95 6.93
C GLY A 180 2.56 19.67 6.55
N PRO A 181 2.90 18.80 7.50
CA PRO A 181 3.49 17.51 7.18
C PRO A 181 2.55 16.81 6.20
N SER A 182 2.99 16.62 4.95
CA SER A 182 2.24 15.85 3.98
C SER A 182 2.35 14.39 4.38
N PHE A 183 1.27 13.85 4.91
CA PHE A 183 1.18 12.41 5.15
C PHE A 183 1.23 11.66 3.83
N LYS A 184 1.89 10.53 3.83
CA LYS A 184 2.09 9.71 2.64
C LYS A 184 1.83 8.24 2.99
N PRO A 185 1.38 7.43 2.02
CA PRO A 185 1.38 5.97 2.15
C PRO A 185 2.79 5.43 2.36
N LEU A 186 2.87 4.23 2.93
CA LEU A 186 4.13 3.48 2.92
C LEU A 186 4.54 3.16 1.48
N ARG A 187 5.82 3.24 1.19
CA ARG A 187 6.37 2.78 -0.10
C ARG A 187 6.42 1.26 -0.08
N CYS A 188 5.57 0.63 -0.87
CA CYS A 188 5.48 -0.82 -0.93
C CYS A 188 6.33 -1.36 -2.07
N ASP A 189 7.20 -2.32 -1.77
CA ASP A 189 8.01 -3.02 -2.76
C ASP A 189 7.13 -3.92 -3.63
N LEU A 190 6.08 -4.49 -3.03
CA LEU A 190 5.10 -5.34 -3.66
C LEU A 190 3.69 -4.93 -3.24
N THR A 191 2.79 -4.81 -4.20
CA THR A 191 1.35 -4.64 -3.96
C THR A 191 0.62 -5.83 -4.57
N VAL A 192 -0.12 -6.58 -3.75
CA VAL A 192 -0.84 -7.77 -4.19
C VAL A 192 -2.32 -7.45 -4.28
N SER A 193 -2.79 -7.24 -5.51
CA SER A 193 -4.20 -6.99 -5.79
C SER A 193 -4.92 -8.30 -6.13
N PHE A 194 -6.23 -8.35 -5.90
CA PHE A 194 -7.05 -9.52 -6.15
C PHE A 194 -7.96 -9.32 -7.34
N HIS A 195 -8.13 -10.38 -8.15
CA HIS A 195 -8.97 -10.48 -9.33
C HIS A 195 -8.51 -9.60 -10.50
N SER A 196 -8.38 -8.30 -10.29
CA SER A 196 -7.92 -7.33 -11.31
C SER A 196 -7.10 -6.21 -10.67
N PRO A 197 -6.19 -5.57 -11.42
CA PRO A 197 -5.58 -4.34 -10.97
C PRO A 197 -6.64 -3.23 -10.89
N LYS A 198 -6.47 -2.28 -9.97
CA LYS A 198 -7.33 -1.11 -9.84
C LYS A 198 -6.68 0.08 -10.54
N PHE A 199 -7.47 1.00 -11.06
CA PHE A 199 -6.96 2.23 -11.64
C PHE A 199 -6.07 3.00 -10.67
N GLY A 200 -6.48 3.01 -9.40
CA GLY A 200 -5.73 3.65 -8.33
C GLY A 200 -4.28 3.21 -8.20
N HIS A 201 -3.90 2.00 -8.62
CA HIS A 201 -2.49 1.57 -8.59
C HIS A 201 -1.58 2.38 -9.52
N PHE A 202 -2.14 2.97 -10.57
CA PHE A 202 -1.38 3.55 -11.69
C PHE A 202 -1.63 5.04 -11.89
N MET A 203 -2.61 5.59 -11.17
CA MET A 203 -3.05 6.97 -11.33
C MET A 203 -2.44 7.89 -10.27
N ALA A 204 -2.38 9.17 -10.58
CA ALA A 204 -1.97 10.24 -9.67
C ALA A 204 -0.63 9.96 -8.94
N HIS A 205 -0.66 9.80 -7.62
CA HIS A 205 0.54 9.63 -6.80
C HIS A 205 0.91 8.16 -6.56
N SER A 206 0.02 7.23 -6.87
CA SER A 206 0.18 5.80 -6.52
C SER A 206 1.43 5.13 -7.08
N PRO A 207 1.92 5.46 -8.31
CA PRO A 207 3.15 4.86 -8.82
C PRO A 207 4.39 5.12 -7.95
N LEU A 208 4.34 6.14 -7.09
CA LEU A 208 5.42 6.42 -6.13
C LEU A 208 5.42 5.44 -4.95
N PHE A 209 4.28 4.81 -4.66
CA PHE A 209 4.07 3.96 -3.51
C PHE A 209 3.84 2.50 -3.87
N CYS A 210 3.36 2.21 -5.09
CA CYS A 210 3.17 0.86 -5.64
C CYS A 210 4.34 0.50 -6.58
N ARG A 211 5.47 -0.03 -6.07
CA ARG A 211 6.63 -0.33 -6.93
C ARG A 211 6.34 -1.45 -7.91
N LYS A 212 5.82 -2.56 -7.42
CA LYS A 212 5.40 -3.72 -8.23
C LYS A 212 3.99 -4.10 -7.87
N VAL A 213 3.11 -4.17 -8.84
CA VAL A 213 1.73 -4.64 -8.65
C VAL A 213 1.60 -6.02 -9.26
N VAL A 214 1.13 -6.97 -8.45
CA VAL A 214 0.85 -8.35 -8.84
C VAL A 214 -0.63 -8.63 -8.61
N VAL A 215 -1.27 -9.30 -9.56
CA VAL A 215 -2.68 -9.69 -9.44
C VAL A 215 -2.78 -11.17 -9.18
N LYS A 216 -3.45 -11.53 -8.09
CA LYS A 216 -3.80 -12.92 -7.78
C LYS A 216 -5.26 -13.20 -8.10
N GLY A 217 -5.49 -14.19 -8.93
CA GLY A 217 -6.84 -14.60 -9.35
C GLY A 217 -7.63 -15.22 -8.19
N LEU A 218 -8.93 -14.90 -8.13
CA LEU A 218 -9.87 -15.49 -7.15
C LEU A 218 -10.67 -16.65 -7.76
N GLY A 219 -10.33 -17.11 -8.97
CA GLY A 219 -11.09 -18.12 -9.70
C GLY A 219 -12.43 -17.61 -10.25
N LEU A 220 -12.68 -16.32 -10.13
CA LEU A 220 -13.91 -15.70 -10.66
C LEU A 220 -13.81 -15.60 -12.18
N ARG A 221 -14.91 -15.95 -12.86
CA ARG A 221 -15.03 -15.73 -14.30
C ARG A 221 -15.88 -14.47 -14.53
N PRO A 222 -15.50 -13.60 -15.50
CA PRO A 222 -16.35 -12.48 -15.88
C PRO A 222 -17.72 -12.98 -16.33
N VAL A 223 -18.78 -12.37 -15.82
CA VAL A 223 -20.13 -12.67 -16.27
C VAL A 223 -20.27 -12.16 -17.70
N GLY A 224 -20.67 -13.04 -18.64
CA GLY A 224 -20.85 -12.66 -20.05
C GLY A 224 -19.64 -12.88 -20.94
N TRP A 225 -18.58 -13.56 -20.48
CA TRP A 225 -17.48 -13.97 -21.33
C TRP A 225 -17.94 -15.08 -22.28
N THR A 226 -18.04 -14.77 -23.57
CA THR A 226 -18.22 -15.77 -24.61
C THR A 226 -16.87 -15.98 -25.34
N PRO A 227 -16.52 -17.20 -25.74
CA PRO A 227 -15.28 -17.47 -26.46
C PRO A 227 -15.11 -16.71 -27.79
N GLN A 228 -16.13 -16.05 -28.25
CA GLN A 228 -16.19 -15.36 -29.56
C GLN A 228 -15.99 -13.85 -29.48
N GLY A 229 -15.24 -13.37 -28.50
CA GLY A 229 -14.69 -12.02 -28.56
C GLY A 229 -15.69 -10.89 -28.36
N ALA A 230 -16.60 -11.04 -27.42
CA ALA A 230 -17.31 -9.87 -26.92
C ALA A 230 -16.29 -8.89 -26.35
N ALA A 231 -16.23 -7.71 -26.93
CA ALA A 231 -15.41 -6.62 -26.42
C ALA A 231 -15.84 -6.37 -24.98
N VAL A 232 -14.99 -6.71 -24.04
CA VAL A 232 -15.19 -6.37 -22.63
C VAL A 232 -14.94 -4.87 -22.53
N VAL A 233 -16.00 -4.10 -22.56
CA VAL A 233 -15.94 -2.72 -22.15
C VAL A 233 -15.65 -2.72 -20.65
N GLY A 234 -14.40 -2.55 -20.27
CA GLY A 234 -13.99 -2.48 -18.89
C GLY A 234 -12.78 -3.34 -18.47
N GLY A 235 -12.23 -4.17 -19.34
CA GLY A 235 -11.00 -4.88 -19.07
C GLY A 235 -9.92 -4.36 -20.00
N LEU A 236 -9.12 -3.41 -19.54
CA LEU A 236 -7.80 -3.22 -20.12
C LEU A 236 -7.00 -4.48 -19.79
N GLU A 237 -7.05 -5.46 -20.69
CA GLU A 237 -5.98 -6.45 -20.79
C GLU A 237 -4.71 -5.70 -21.15
N MET A 238 -4.07 -5.14 -20.15
CA MET A 238 -2.73 -4.64 -20.35
C MET A 238 -1.84 -5.86 -20.47
N SER A 239 -1.53 -6.23 -21.72
CA SER A 239 -0.55 -7.28 -22.01
C SER A 239 0.74 -6.97 -21.24
N HIS A 240 1.42 -8.00 -20.76
CA HIS A 240 2.72 -7.88 -20.05
C HIS A 240 3.75 -7.01 -20.80
N LEU A 241 3.61 -6.82 -22.10
CA LEU A 241 4.45 -5.94 -22.91
C LEU A 241 4.21 -4.44 -22.67
N GLY A 242 2.97 -4.03 -22.37
CA GLY A 242 2.63 -2.63 -22.07
C GLY A 242 3.27 -2.16 -20.77
N TRP A 243 3.27 -3.01 -19.76
CA TRP A 243 3.85 -2.70 -18.44
C TRP A 243 5.38 -2.54 -18.47
N ARG A 244 6.09 -3.32 -19.27
CA ARG A 244 7.57 -3.19 -19.40
C ARG A 244 8.00 -1.89 -20.04
N ARG A 245 7.18 -1.29 -20.90
CA ARG A 245 7.48 0.00 -21.55
C ARG A 245 7.11 1.21 -20.71
N LEU A 246 6.17 1.06 -19.78
CA LEU A 246 5.82 2.09 -18.80
C LEU A 246 6.69 2.04 -17.53
N ARG A 247 7.68 1.17 -17.46
CA ARG A 247 8.79 1.33 -16.51
C ARG A 247 9.59 2.56 -16.92
N LEU A 248 9.05 3.71 -16.61
CA LEU A 248 9.85 4.89 -16.42
C LEU A 248 10.87 4.50 -15.34
N ASP A 249 12.12 4.69 -15.68
CA ASP A 249 13.27 4.32 -14.86
C ASP A 249 13.11 4.99 -13.49
N LYS A 250 12.54 4.25 -12.51
CA LYS A 250 12.20 4.79 -11.19
C LYS A 250 13.45 5.14 -10.38
N ASP A 251 14.60 4.60 -10.78
CA ASP A 251 15.86 4.83 -10.08
C ASP A 251 16.40 6.25 -10.25
N ASN A 252 15.84 7.02 -11.18
CA ASN A 252 16.19 8.43 -11.43
C ASN A 252 15.19 9.45 -10.85
N ILE A 253 14.14 9.03 -10.15
CA ILE A 253 13.18 9.97 -9.53
C ILE A 253 13.73 10.40 -8.17
N GLN A 254 14.73 11.26 -8.18
CA GLN A 254 15.25 11.92 -6.96
C GLN A 254 14.42 13.16 -6.55
N HIS A 255 13.36 13.51 -7.27
CA HIS A 255 12.57 14.70 -6.99
C HIS A 255 11.21 14.35 -6.39
N GLU A 256 10.93 14.91 -5.23
CA GLU A 256 9.67 14.72 -4.49
C GLU A 256 8.41 15.18 -5.24
N THR A 257 8.56 16.03 -6.26
CA THR A 257 7.48 16.50 -7.13
C THR A 257 7.94 16.55 -8.57
N PRO A 258 7.68 15.50 -9.38
CA PRO A 258 8.04 15.52 -10.79
C PRO A 258 7.25 16.61 -11.53
N HIS A 259 7.98 17.50 -12.21
CA HIS A 259 7.38 18.49 -13.10
C HIS A 259 7.02 17.83 -14.43
N LYS A 260 5.99 18.35 -15.14
CA LYS A 260 5.51 17.83 -16.44
C LYS A 260 6.60 17.64 -17.50
N TYR A 261 7.74 18.31 -17.38
CA TYR A 261 8.88 18.18 -18.29
C TYR A 261 9.99 17.25 -17.80
N THR A 262 9.89 16.72 -16.58
CA THR A 262 10.93 15.87 -15.98
C THR A 262 11.00 14.49 -16.63
N HIS A 263 9.90 14.02 -17.23
CA HIS A 263 9.76 12.67 -17.79
C HIS A 263 9.66 12.65 -19.32
N GLY A 264 9.98 13.77 -19.97
CA GLY A 264 9.94 13.87 -21.44
C GLY A 264 8.57 14.26 -21.99
N HIS A 265 8.41 14.10 -23.31
CA HIS A 265 7.19 14.44 -24.02
C HIS A 265 6.51 13.17 -24.56
N ALA A 266 5.19 13.07 -24.37
CA ALA A 266 4.38 12.06 -25.02
C ALA A 266 3.79 12.64 -26.32
N LEU A 267 4.03 11.99 -27.46
CA LEU A 267 3.33 12.27 -28.72
C LEU A 267 2.10 11.37 -28.78
N ILE A 268 0.93 11.97 -28.78
CA ILE A 268 -0.33 11.24 -28.96
C ILE A 268 -0.82 11.46 -30.38
N LEU A 269 -0.86 10.38 -31.15
CA LEU A 269 -1.44 10.39 -32.49
C LEU A 269 -2.92 10.01 -32.34
N SER A 270 -3.80 10.97 -32.54
CA SER A 270 -5.24 10.77 -32.52
C SER A 270 -5.83 10.83 -33.93
N GLY A 271 -7.11 10.40 -34.07
CA GLY A 271 -7.84 10.52 -35.33
C GLY A 271 -8.13 11.98 -35.69
N PRO A 272 -8.66 12.24 -36.90
CA PRO A 272 -8.99 13.57 -37.37
C PRO A 272 -10.01 14.26 -36.45
N PRO A 273 -10.16 15.61 -36.51
CA PRO A 273 -11.08 16.36 -35.70
C PRO A 273 -12.49 15.73 -35.64
N GLY A 274 -13.00 15.50 -34.43
CA GLY A 274 -14.29 14.85 -34.19
C GLY A 274 -14.26 13.31 -34.14
N LYS A 275 -13.11 12.67 -34.38
CA LYS A 275 -12.92 11.21 -34.29
C LYS A 275 -11.78 10.80 -33.34
N GLY A 276 -11.32 11.70 -32.52
CA GLY A 276 -10.23 11.50 -31.55
C GLY A 276 -10.67 10.99 -30.19
N GLY A 277 -11.89 10.41 -30.13
CA GLY A 277 -12.51 10.01 -28.86
C GLY A 277 -11.81 8.84 -28.24
N ALA A 278 -10.72 8.79 -27.81
CA ALA A 278 -9.98 7.80 -26.98
C ALA A 278 -8.46 8.04 -26.99
N ALA A 279 -8.05 9.27 -27.32
CA ALA A 279 -6.64 9.67 -27.21
C ALA A 279 -6.30 10.16 -25.80
#